data_50c03e2e89b9fa256f7c2feceb6bfccd
#
_entry.id   50c03e2e89b9fa256f7c2feceb6bfccd
#
_cell.length_a   1.000
_cell.length_b   1.000
_cell.length_c   1.000
_cell.angle_alpha   90.00
_cell.angle_beta   90.00
_cell.angle_gamma   90.00
#
_symmetry.space_group_name_H-M   'P 1'
#
loop_
_entity.id
_entity.type
_entity.pdbx_description
1 polymer ?
#
loop_
_entity_poly.entity_id
_entity_poly.type
_entity_poly.pdbx_seq_one_letter_code
_entity_poly.pdbx_strand_id
1 'polypeptide(L)'
;TGYVLTLQAREQHIRREKASSNICSNQALCALAVGVYMSAMGSEGIKEAALQSASKAHYLAAELDKIGFKVENKGEFFHEFVTVSEKCPCEALKALEEHGILGGYPLGNHRVLWCCTEMNTKEEMDEVIRI
;
A
#
# COMPACT_ATOMS: atom_id res chain seq x y z
N THR A 1 3.04 23.25 26.28
CA THR A 1 3.69 21.93 26.23
C THR A 1 3.48 21.38 24.84
N GLY A 2 4.57 21.01 24.14
CA GLY A 2 4.55 20.36 22.84
C GLY A 2 4.96 18.90 22.95
N TYR A 3 4.53 18.08 22.00
CA TYR A 3 4.94 16.68 21.88
C TYR A 3 5.90 16.52 20.72
N VAL A 4 6.98 15.76 20.94
CA VAL A 4 7.98 15.44 19.93
C VAL A 4 8.13 13.94 19.87
N LEU A 5 8.02 13.38 18.66
CA LEU A 5 8.28 11.98 18.42
C LEU A 5 9.79 11.78 18.24
N THR A 6 10.40 10.93 19.07
CA THR A 6 11.83 10.67 19.03
C THR A 6 12.12 9.22 19.33
N LEU A 7 13.00 8.61 18.51
CA LEU A 7 13.46 7.23 18.68
C LEU A 7 14.86 7.14 19.25
N GLN A 8 15.58 8.26 19.38
CA GLN A 8 16.96 8.31 19.81
C GLN A 8 17.15 9.29 20.96
N ALA A 9 18.08 8.95 21.85
CA ALA A 9 18.39 9.75 23.04
C ALA A 9 19.65 10.62 22.88
N ARG A 10 20.19 10.80 21.66
CA ARG A 10 21.44 11.53 21.40
C ARG A 10 21.23 12.95 20.86
N GLU A 11 20.04 13.26 20.40
CA GLU A 11 19.69 14.53 19.75
C GLU A 11 19.62 15.69 20.76
N GLN A 12 19.84 16.89 20.26
CA GLN A 12 19.89 18.10 21.08
C GLN A 12 18.59 18.40 21.84
N HIS A 13 17.44 18.11 21.25
CA HIS A 13 16.14 18.33 21.92
C HIS A 13 15.90 17.37 23.12
N ILE A 14 16.71 16.32 23.25
CA ILE A 14 16.70 15.38 24.38
C ILE A 14 17.88 15.66 25.30
N ARG A 15 19.11 15.63 24.77
CA ARG A 15 20.34 15.77 25.55
C ARG A 15 20.76 17.20 25.79
N ARG A 16 20.12 18.15 25.11
CA ARG A 16 20.39 19.60 25.21
C ARG A 16 21.89 19.90 25.00
N GLU A 17 22.54 20.53 25.93
CA GLU A 17 23.98 20.86 25.89
C GLU A 17 24.91 19.65 25.89
N LYS A 18 24.40 18.47 26.22
CA LYS A 18 25.16 17.20 26.22
C LYS A 18 25.04 16.43 24.93
N ALA A 19 24.37 16.98 23.92
CA ALA A 19 24.23 16.34 22.63
C ALA A 19 25.60 16.23 21.92
N SER A 20 25.92 15.04 21.44
CA SER A 20 27.14 14.81 20.64
C SER A 20 26.98 15.19 19.18
N SER A 21 25.77 15.37 18.71
CA SER A 21 25.44 15.74 17.34
C SER A 21 24.08 16.44 17.28
N ASN A 22 23.99 17.48 16.43
CA ASN A 22 22.75 18.17 16.09
C ASN A 22 22.21 17.78 14.71
N ILE A 23 22.81 16.79 14.07
CA ILE A 23 22.43 16.31 12.74
C ILE A 23 21.36 15.25 12.91
N CYS A 24 20.21 15.50 12.33
CA CYS A 24 19.12 14.52 12.20
C CYS A 24 19.08 13.96 10.78
N SER A 25 18.44 12.79 10.63
CA SER A 25 18.01 12.29 9.32
C SER A 25 17.12 13.33 8.65
N ASN A 26 17.31 13.50 7.36
CA ASN A 26 16.61 14.53 6.61
C ASN A 26 16.13 13.93 5.29
N GLN A 27 14.99 14.37 4.82
CA GLN A 27 14.27 13.82 3.67
C GLN A 27 14.63 14.53 2.35
N ALA A 28 15.72 15.29 2.29
CA ALA A 28 16.08 16.07 1.10
C ALA A 28 16.27 15.19 -0.14
N LEU A 29 16.88 13.99 -0.01
CA LEU A 29 17.02 13.06 -1.12
C LEU A 29 15.65 12.56 -1.61
N CYS A 30 14.76 12.18 -0.69
CA CYS A 30 13.40 11.77 -1.06
C CYS A 30 12.62 12.93 -1.69
N ALA A 31 12.75 14.14 -1.17
CA ALA A 31 12.12 15.32 -1.75
C ALA A 31 12.64 15.62 -3.17
N LEU A 32 13.95 15.47 -3.40
CA LEU A 32 14.53 15.56 -4.74
C LEU A 32 13.99 14.50 -5.67
N ALA A 33 13.93 13.23 -5.25
CA ALA A 33 13.39 12.15 -6.05
C ALA A 33 11.92 12.39 -6.43
N VAL A 34 11.10 12.85 -5.47
CA VAL A 34 9.70 13.23 -5.74
C VAL A 34 9.63 14.40 -6.72
N GLY A 35 10.48 15.43 -6.57
CA GLY A 35 10.53 16.56 -7.50
C GLY A 35 10.87 16.13 -8.93
N VAL A 36 11.83 15.24 -9.09
CA VAL A 36 12.21 14.67 -10.40
C VAL A 36 11.06 13.84 -10.97
N TYR A 37 10.45 12.96 -10.16
CA TYR A 37 9.31 12.15 -10.58
C TYR A 37 8.14 13.02 -11.06
N MET A 38 7.74 14.01 -10.25
CA MET A 38 6.65 14.92 -10.60
C MET A 38 6.94 15.72 -11.88
N SER A 39 8.19 16.13 -12.09
CA SER A 39 8.61 16.84 -13.30
C SER A 39 8.59 15.94 -14.55
N ALA A 40 8.96 14.68 -14.39
CA ALA A 40 8.97 13.70 -15.48
C ALA A 40 7.55 13.27 -15.88
N MET A 41 6.68 13.01 -14.90
CA MET A 41 5.30 12.58 -15.13
C MET A 41 4.39 13.74 -15.57
N GLY A 42 4.62 14.93 -15.06
CA GLY A 42 3.72 16.06 -15.24
C GLY A 42 2.34 15.83 -14.64
N SER A 43 1.44 16.79 -14.79
CA SER A 43 0.08 16.71 -14.24
C SER A 43 -0.74 15.56 -14.83
N GLU A 44 -0.64 15.36 -16.15
CA GLU A 44 -1.41 14.32 -16.83
C GLU A 44 -0.89 12.92 -16.50
N GLY A 45 0.44 12.72 -16.41
CA GLY A 45 0.98 11.42 -16.01
C GLY A 45 0.62 11.02 -14.58
N ILE A 46 0.66 11.97 -13.64
CA ILE A 46 0.24 11.71 -12.25
C ILE A 46 -1.25 11.38 -12.18
N LYS A 47 -2.08 12.13 -12.92
CA LYS A 47 -3.52 11.87 -13.02
C LYS A 47 -3.81 10.49 -13.61
N GLU A 48 -3.11 10.12 -14.68
CA GLU A 48 -3.27 8.80 -15.31
C GLU A 48 -2.87 7.67 -14.37
N ALA A 49 -1.72 7.78 -13.68
CA ALA A 49 -1.30 6.80 -12.67
C ALA A 49 -2.34 6.61 -11.57
N ALA A 50 -2.95 7.70 -11.08
CA ALA A 50 -4.00 7.66 -10.08
C ALA A 50 -5.28 6.97 -10.61
N LEU A 51 -5.71 7.31 -11.83
CA LEU A 51 -6.88 6.71 -12.47
C LEU A 51 -6.69 5.21 -12.73
N GLN A 52 -5.51 4.82 -13.21
CA GLN A 52 -5.15 3.41 -13.42
C GLN A 52 -5.17 2.64 -12.09
N SER A 53 -4.57 3.17 -11.04
CA SER A 53 -4.55 2.55 -9.72
C SER A 53 -5.98 2.33 -9.18
N ALA A 54 -6.82 3.36 -9.21
CA ALA A 54 -8.20 3.26 -8.76
C ALA A 54 -9.02 2.26 -9.61
N SER A 55 -8.93 2.35 -10.94
CA SER A 55 -9.66 1.47 -11.84
C SER A 55 -9.31 0.00 -11.64
N LYS A 56 -8.02 -0.31 -11.49
CA LYS A 56 -7.53 -1.67 -11.27
C LYS A 56 -7.93 -2.21 -9.90
N ALA A 57 -7.87 -1.40 -8.86
CA ALA A 57 -8.33 -1.81 -7.53
C ALA A 57 -9.83 -2.12 -7.52
N HIS A 58 -10.66 -1.30 -8.15
CA HIS A 58 -12.09 -1.56 -8.28
C HIS A 58 -12.39 -2.79 -9.16
N TYR A 59 -11.60 -3.01 -10.21
CA TYR A 59 -11.70 -4.24 -11.01
C TYR A 59 -11.42 -5.48 -10.17
N LEU A 60 -10.27 -5.52 -9.49
CA LEU A 60 -9.89 -6.66 -8.64
C LEU A 60 -10.90 -6.89 -7.51
N ALA A 61 -11.40 -5.83 -6.88
CA ALA A 61 -12.43 -5.91 -5.85
C ALA A 61 -13.72 -6.57 -6.36
N ALA A 62 -14.16 -6.18 -7.55
CA ALA A 62 -15.35 -6.74 -8.18
C ALA A 62 -15.19 -8.22 -8.57
N GLU A 63 -14.00 -8.63 -9.02
CA GLU A 63 -13.73 -10.02 -9.37
C GLU A 63 -13.59 -10.89 -8.10
N LEU A 64 -12.89 -10.43 -7.08
CA LEU A 64 -12.77 -11.11 -5.78
C LEU A 64 -14.13 -11.32 -5.11
N ASP A 65 -15.05 -10.33 -5.22
CA ASP A 65 -16.40 -10.44 -4.67
C ASP A 65 -17.19 -11.61 -5.28
N LYS A 66 -16.98 -11.91 -6.57
CA LYS A 66 -17.65 -13.02 -7.27
C LYS A 66 -17.20 -14.39 -6.76
N ILE A 67 -15.96 -14.51 -6.30
CA ILE A 67 -15.39 -15.77 -5.81
C ILE A 67 -15.45 -15.92 -4.28
N GLY A 68 -16.17 -15.03 -3.59
CA GLY A 68 -16.46 -15.15 -2.17
C GLY A 68 -15.61 -14.30 -1.23
N PHE A 69 -14.72 -13.47 -1.77
CA PHE A 69 -14.00 -12.45 -1.00
C PHE A 69 -14.81 -11.13 -1.02
N LYS A 70 -15.75 -11.00 -0.09
CA LYS A 70 -16.67 -9.88 -0.04
C LYS A 70 -15.99 -8.59 0.40
N VAL A 71 -16.19 -7.51 -0.36
CA VAL A 71 -15.63 -6.20 -0.03
C VAL A 71 -16.28 -5.66 1.24
N GLU A 72 -15.46 -5.37 2.26
CA GLU A 72 -15.92 -4.84 3.55
C GLU A 72 -16.13 -3.33 3.53
N ASN A 73 -15.42 -2.62 2.66
CA ASN A 73 -15.51 -1.17 2.54
C ASN A 73 -16.94 -0.73 2.18
N LYS A 74 -17.54 0.13 3.02
CA LYS A 74 -18.90 0.65 2.78
C LYS A 74 -18.93 1.95 1.95
N GLY A 75 -17.78 2.53 1.68
CA GLY A 75 -17.59 3.78 0.95
C GLY A 75 -16.63 3.62 -0.22
N GLU A 76 -16.37 4.72 -0.89
CA GLU A 76 -15.36 4.77 -1.94
C GLU A 76 -13.97 4.51 -1.35
N PHE A 77 -13.12 3.86 -2.14
CA PHE A 77 -11.72 3.63 -1.84
C PHE A 77 -10.87 3.96 -3.07
N PHE A 78 -9.60 4.25 -2.86
CA PHE A 78 -8.70 4.60 -3.95
C PHE A 78 -8.05 3.36 -4.57
N HIS A 79 -6.99 2.85 -3.98
CA HIS A 79 -6.22 1.73 -4.51
C HIS A 79 -6.03 0.59 -3.49
N GLU A 80 -6.55 0.77 -2.29
CA GLU A 80 -6.54 -0.24 -1.23
C GLU A 80 -7.96 -0.53 -0.77
N PHE A 81 -8.27 -1.81 -0.53
CA PHE A 81 -9.55 -2.26 -0.04
C PHE A 81 -9.41 -3.52 0.79
N VAL A 82 -10.39 -3.75 1.65
CA VAL A 82 -10.43 -4.94 2.51
C VAL A 82 -11.52 -5.87 2.02
N THR A 83 -11.19 -7.16 1.95
CA THR A 83 -12.18 -8.20 1.75
C THR A 83 -12.31 -9.06 2.99
N VAL A 84 -13.48 -9.65 3.17
CA VAL A 84 -13.78 -10.69 4.15
C VAL A 84 -14.27 -11.93 3.44
N SER A 85 -13.81 -13.11 3.87
CA SER A 85 -14.25 -14.39 3.35
C SER A 85 -14.89 -15.25 4.45
N GLU A 86 -15.75 -16.19 4.09
CA GLU A 86 -16.36 -17.12 5.05
C GLU A 86 -15.33 -18.09 5.63
N LYS A 87 -14.37 -18.52 4.80
CA LYS A 87 -13.27 -19.43 5.17
C LYS A 87 -11.99 -18.64 5.42
N CYS A 88 -11.02 -19.29 6.08
CA CYS A 88 -9.68 -18.71 6.23
C CYS A 88 -9.06 -18.45 4.83
N PRO A 89 -8.61 -17.24 4.55
CA PRO A 89 -7.93 -16.93 3.29
C PRO A 89 -6.51 -17.52 3.21
N CYS A 90 -6.07 -18.23 4.24
CA CYS A 90 -4.71 -18.75 4.37
C CYS A 90 -4.31 -19.68 3.23
N GLU A 91 -5.24 -20.54 2.79
CA GLU A 91 -4.98 -21.49 1.69
C GLU A 91 -4.87 -20.76 0.35
N ALA A 92 -5.75 -19.78 0.09
CA ALA A 92 -5.69 -18.97 -1.12
C ALA A 92 -4.42 -18.13 -1.18
N LEU A 93 -4.06 -17.46 -0.07
CA LEU A 93 -2.83 -16.67 -0.01
C LEU A 93 -1.59 -17.54 -0.19
N LYS A 94 -1.58 -18.75 0.36
CA LYS A 94 -0.49 -19.72 0.17
C LYS A 94 -0.41 -20.21 -1.27
N ALA A 95 -1.54 -20.49 -1.91
CA ALA A 95 -1.56 -20.89 -3.31
C ALA A 95 -0.99 -19.79 -4.22
N LEU A 96 -1.34 -18.53 -3.96
CA LEU A 96 -0.75 -17.38 -4.66
C LEU A 96 0.76 -17.31 -4.47
N GLU A 97 1.25 -17.52 -3.24
CA GLU A 97 2.69 -17.52 -2.95
C GLU A 97 3.43 -18.65 -3.69
N GLU A 98 2.85 -19.85 -3.77
CA GLU A 98 3.39 -20.99 -4.53
C GLU A 98 3.49 -20.69 -6.05
N HIS A 99 2.67 -19.77 -6.55
CA HIS A 99 2.75 -19.26 -7.93
C HIS A 99 3.63 -18.00 -8.07
N GLY A 100 4.33 -17.61 -7.01
CA GLY A 100 5.21 -16.44 -7.02
C GLY A 100 4.47 -15.10 -6.92
N ILE A 101 3.21 -15.11 -6.52
CA ILE A 101 2.38 -13.92 -6.35
C ILE A 101 2.26 -13.63 -4.86
N LEU A 102 2.74 -12.44 -4.46
CA LEU A 102 2.47 -11.93 -3.14
C LEU A 102 1.04 -11.36 -3.11
N GLY A 103 0.11 -12.14 -2.56
CA GLY A 103 -1.28 -11.75 -2.45
C GLY A 103 -1.52 -10.62 -1.45
N GLY A 104 -2.77 -10.45 -1.02
CA GLY A 104 -3.12 -9.42 -0.04
C GLY A 104 -2.53 -9.69 1.36
N TYR A 105 -2.52 -8.67 2.21
CA TYR A 105 -2.02 -8.75 3.58
C TYR A 105 -3.12 -9.24 4.54
N PRO A 106 -2.91 -10.35 5.29
CA PRO A 106 -3.92 -10.88 6.22
C PRO A 106 -4.06 -9.99 7.44
N LEU A 107 -5.26 -9.47 7.68
CA LEU A 107 -5.61 -8.63 8.84
C LEU A 107 -6.15 -9.44 10.03
N GLY A 108 -6.28 -10.76 9.91
CA GLY A 108 -6.99 -11.62 10.85
C GLY A 108 -8.52 -11.62 10.64
N ASN A 109 -9.24 -12.49 11.36
CA ASN A 109 -10.69 -12.61 11.26
C ASN A 109 -11.20 -12.77 9.81
N HIS A 110 -10.51 -13.58 9.02
CA HIS A 110 -10.80 -13.84 7.60
C HIS A 110 -10.76 -12.59 6.70
N ARG A 111 -10.05 -11.56 7.12
CA ARG A 111 -9.91 -10.28 6.40
C ARG A 111 -8.57 -10.21 5.69
N VAL A 112 -8.58 -9.67 4.49
CA VAL A 112 -7.39 -9.46 3.68
C VAL A 112 -7.41 -8.03 3.13
N LEU A 113 -6.30 -7.32 3.31
CA LEU A 113 -6.06 -6.03 2.68
C LEU A 113 -5.40 -6.26 1.32
N TRP A 114 -6.01 -5.71 0.28
CA TRP A 114 -5.52 -5.74 -1.09
C TRP A 114 -5.09 -4.35 -1.52
N CYS A 115 -4.10 -4.28 -2.39
CA CYS A 115 -3.61 -3.05 -2.98
C CYS A 115 -3.33 -3.28 -4.47
N CYS A 116 -3.79 -2.35 -5.30
CA CYS A 116 -3.44 -2.31 -6.72
C CYS A 116 -2.87 -0.94 -7.08
N THR A 117 -1.85 -0.94 -7.91
CA THR A 117 -1.27 0.28 -8.46
C THR A 117 -1.35 0.29 -9.98
N GLU A 118 -0.91 1.36 -10.60
CA GLU A 118 -0.78 1.46 -12.06
C GLU A 118 0.13 0.38 -12.66
N MET A 119 1.01 -0.21 -11.84
CA MET A 119 1.97 -1.24 -12.29
C MET A 119 1.34 -2.62 -12.48
N ASN A 120 0.23 -2.91 -11.81
CA ASN A 120 -0.43 -4.20 -11.98
C ASN A 120 -1.11 -4.30 -13.34
N THR A 121 -0.92 -5.43 -14.03
CA THR A 121 -1.60 -5.70 -15.30
C THR A 121 -2.94 -6.40 -15.08
N LYS A 122 -3.80 -6.35 -16.08
CA LYS A 122 -5.07 -7.08 -16.04
C LYS A 122 -4.84 -8.58 -15.97
N GLU A 123 -3.87 -9.08 -16.74
CA GLU A 123 -3.50 -10.49 -16.80
C GLU A 123 -3.05 -11.03 -15.44
N GLU A 124 -2.25 -10.25 -14.70
CA GLU A 124 -1.82 -10.60 -13.33
C GLU A 124 -3.02 -10.66 -12.37
N MET A 125 -3.93 -9.69 -12.45
CA MET A 125 -5.15 -9.70 -11.61
C MET A 125 -6.07 -10.88 -11.95
N ASP A 126 -6.24 -11.19 -13.25
CA ASP A 126 -7.03 -12.35 -13.69
C ASP A 126 -6.38 -13.66 -13.23
N GLU A 127 -5.06 -13.72 -13.13
CA GLU A 127 -4.34 -14.87 -12.60
C GLU A 127 -4.60 -15.06 -11.09
N VAL A 128 -4.57 -13.97 -10.32
CA VAL A 128 -4.94 -14.01 -8.89
C VAL A 128 -6.34 -14.59 -8.66
N ILE A 129 -7.29 -14.27 -9.53
CA ILE A 129 -8.67 -14.76 -9.43
C ILE A 129 -8.80 -16.24 -9.82
N ARG A 130 -7.96 -16.70 -10.74
CA ARG A 130 -8.00 -18.06 -11.26
C ARG A 130 -7.37 -19.09 -10.31
N ILE A 131 -6.35 -18.70 -9.54
CA ILE A 131 -5.69 -19.53 -8.50
C ILE A 131 -6.59 -19.69 -7.31
#